data_a1af29abd662d4ffbb1ba747fbd33fd1
#
_entry.id   a1af29abd662d4ffbb1ba747fbd33fd1
#
_cell.length_a   1.000
_cell.length_b   1.000
_cell.length_c   1.000
_cell.angle_alpha   90.00
_cell.angle_beta   90.00
_cell.angle_gamma   90.00
#
_symmetry.space_group_name_H-M   'P 1'
#
loop_
_entity.id
_entity.type
_entity.pdbx_description
1 polymer ?
#
loop_
_entity_poly.entity_id
_entity_poly.type
_entity_poly.pdbx_seq_one_letter_code
_entity_poly.pdbx_strand_id
1 'polypeptide(L)'
;MTLEQTIQESIKEAMKAKDRVAMNATRAIKGEILLFKTAEGGSGEVTDGDILKMIQKLVKQRKEAAEQYTAAGRQELADNELAEAAVMEKFLPRQLSPEEVKEKVREIVAQLGATSIKDMGKVMGVANKALAGLSDGRTVSAAVKELLSQA
;
A
#
# COMPACT_ATOMS: atom_id res chain seq x y z
N MET A 1 17.02 -11.71 -2.60
CA MET A 1 16.14 -11.95 -1.43
C MET A 1 14.74 -11.46 -1.74
N THR A 2 13.73 -12.30 -1.50
CA THR A 2 12.35 -11.88 -1.71
C THR A 2 11.90 -10.94 -0.59
N LEU A 3 10.84 -10.20 -0.84
CA LEU A 3 10.28 -9.30 0.18
C LEU A 3 9.81 -10.08 1.40
N GLU A 4 9.25 -11.28 1.20
CA GLU A 4 8.87 -12.17 2.30
C GLU A 4 10.07 -12.52 3.19
N GLN A 5 11.20 -12.84 2.58
CA GLN A 5 12.44 -13.13 3.30
C GLN A 5 12.95 -11.90 4.05
N THR A 6 12.89 -10.74 3.43
CA THR A 6 13.26 -9.47 4.06
C THR A 6 12.43 -9.20 5.30
N ILE A 7 11.13 -9.45 5.23
CA ILE A 7 10.23 -9.27 6.38
C ILE A 7 10.58 -10.25 7.51
N GLN A 8 10.87 -11.50 7.18
CA GLN A 8 11.29 -12.50 8.17
C GLN A 8 12.59 -12.09 8.87
N GLU A 9 13.55 -11.58 8.12
CA GLU A 9 14.79 -11.07 8.70
C GLU A 9 14.54 -9.88 9.62
N SER A 10 13.65 -8.98 9.22
CA SER A 10 13.28 -7.82 10.04
C SER A 10 12.62 -8.23 11.35
N ILE A 11 11.83 -9.31 11.37
CA ILE A 11 11.25 -9.84 12.60
C ILE A 11 12.35 -10.29 13.54
N LYS A 12 13.34 -11.02 13.03
CA LYS A 12 14.48 -11.51 13.84
C LYS A 12 15.26 -10.34 14.43
N GLU A 13 15.54 -9.32 13.63
CA GLU A 13 16.27 -8.14 14.07
C GLU A 13 15.49 -7.38 15.15
N ALA A 14 14.18 -7.22 14.97
CA ALA A 14 13.33 -6.56 15.95
C ALA A 14 13.31 -7.32 17.28
N MET A 15 13.28 -8.64 17.23
CA MET A 15 13.33 -9.49 18.43
C MET A 15 14.65 -9.33 19.17
N LYS A 16 15.76 -9.33 18.43
CA LYS A 16 17.10 -9.14 19.02
C LYS A 16 17.24 -7.76 19.67
N ALA A 17 16.72 -6.73 19.00
CA ALA A 17 16.75 -5.36 19.49
C ALA A 17 15.73 -5.09 20.60
N LYS A 18 14.82 -6.01 20.84
CA LYS A 18 13.68 -5.84 21.76
C LYS A 18 12.83 -4.62 21.40
N ASP A 19 12.73 -4.34 20.10
CA ASP A 19 11.96 -3.23 19.55
C ASP A 19 10.50 -3.67 19.39
N ARG A 20 9.68 -3.30 20.35
CA ARG A 20 8.28 -3.72 20.41
C ARG A 20 7.46 -3.21 19.23
N VAL A 21 7.67 -1.97 18.84
CA VAL A 21 6.95 -1.37 17.70
C VAL A 21 7.29 -2.11 16.42
N ALA A 22 8.57 -2.34 16.16
CA ALA A 22 9.03 -3.06 14.99
C ALA A 22 8.54 -4.52 15.00
N MET A 23 8.52 -5.17 16.14
CA MET A 23 8.00 -6.53 16.29
C MET A 23 6.52 -6.60 15.92
N ASN A 24 5.72 -5.69 16.47
CA ASN A 24 4.27 -5.67 16.20
C ASN A 24 3.99 -5.39 14.73
N ALA A 25 4.69 -4.42 14.14
CA ALA A 25 4.51 -4.05 12.74
C ALA A 25 4.88 -5.19 11.79
N THR A 26 6.05 -5.79 11.98
CA THR A 26 6.52 -6.85 11.09
C THR A 26 5.72 -8.15 11.25
N ARG A 27 5.29 -8.45 12.46
CA ARG A 27 4.40 -9.60 12.70
C ARG A 27 3.02 -9.42 12.09
N ALA A 28 2.50 -8.18 12.07
CA ALA A 28 1.23 -7.89 11.41
C ALA A 28 1.33 -8.17 9.90
N ILE A 29 2.43 -7.79 9.28
CA ILE A 29 2.68 -8.07 7.87
C ILE A 29 2.76 -9.60 7.64
N LYS A 30 3.50 -10.30 8.47
CA LYS A 30 3.62 -11.76 8.37
C LYS A 30 2.26 -12.44 8.51
N GLY A 31 1.42 -11.96 9.42
CA GLY A 31 0.07 -12.48 9.60
C GLY A 31 -0.78 -12.36 8.34
N GLU A 32 -0.71 -11.21 7.67
CA GLU A 32 -1.43 -11.01 6.40
C GLU A 32 -0.90 -11.94 5.31
N ILE A 33 0.41 -12.13 5.23
CA ILE A 33 1.02 -13.05 4.28
C ILE A 33 0.50 -14.48 4.50
N LEU A 34 0.46 -14.93 5.75
CA LEU A 34 -0.04 -16.26 6.09
C LEU A 34 -1.51 -16.43 5.71
N LEU A 35 -2.34 -15.44 6.00
CA LEU A 35 -3.74 -15.44 5.61
C LEU A 35 -3.92 -15.55 4.10
N PHE A 36 -3.11 -14.81 3.36
CA PHE A 36 -3.14 -14.85 1.90
C PHE A 36 -2.78 -16.25 1.36
N LYS A 37 -1.72 -16.85 1.90
CA LYS A 37 -1.23 -18.17 1.47
C LYS A 37 -2.22 -19.28 1.78
N THR A 38 -2.95 -19.16 2.89
CA THR A 38 -3.86 -20.19 3.37
C THR A 38 -5.32 -19.90 3.01
N ALA A 39 -5.59 -18.83 2.29
CA ALA A 39 -6.94 -18.48 1.87
C ALA A 39 -7.53 -19.57 0.97
N GLU A 40 -8.82 -19.83 1.11
CA GLU A 40 -9.54 -20.78 0.27
C GLU A 40 -9.44 -20.37 -1.20
N GLY A 41 -9.03 -21.31 -2.05
CA GLY A 41 -8.78 -21.02 -3.46
C GLY A 41 -7.44 -20.40 -3.75
N GLY A 42 -6.60 -20.14 -2.74
CA GLY A 42 -5.26 -19.63 -2.92
C GLY A 42 -4.28 -20.69 -3.43
N SER A 43 -3.24 -20.25 -4.13
CA SER A 43 -2.19 -21.15 -4.65
C SER A 43 -1.14 -21.53 -3.61
N GLY A 44 -1.14 -20.89 -2.45
CA GLY A 44 -0.10 -21.03 -1.43
C GLY A 44 1.14 -20.22 -1.74
N GLU A 45 1.15 -19.47 -2.84
CA GLU A 45 2.26 -18.62 -3.26
C GLU A 45 1.92 -17.15 -3.08
N VAL A 46 2.92 -16.35 -2.75
CA VAL A 46 2.77 -14.91 -2.60
C VAL A 46 3.90 -14.21 -3.37
N THR A 47 3.55 -13.20 -4.15
CA THR A 47 4.53 -12.39 -4.88
C THR A 47 4.90 -11.15 -4.08
N ASP A 48 6.02 -10.52 -4.43
CA ASP A 48 6.41 -9.24 -3.83
C ASP A 48 5.32 -8.19 -4.06
N GLY A 49 4.69 -8.17 -5.24
CA GLY A 49 3.58 -7.26 -5.53
C GLY A 49 2.38 -7.46 -4.60
N ASP A 50 2.06 -8.72 -4.29
CA ASP A 50 0.98 -9.03 -3.34
C ASP A 50 1.31 -8.46 -1.95
N ILE A 51 2.56 -8.62 -1.52
CA ILE A 51 3.01 -8.14 -0.21
C ILE A 51 2.98 -6.61 -0.15
N LEU A 52 3.40 -5.94 -1.21
CA LEU A 52 3.34 -4.47 -1.26
C LEU A 52 1.91 -3.95 -1.09
N LYS A 53 0.94 -4.61 -1.71
CA LYS A 53 -0.48 -4.25 -1.55
C LYS A 53 -0.96 -4.47 -0.11
N MET A 54 -0.55 -5.57 0.52
CA MET A 54 -0.86 -5.84 1.92
C MET A 54 -0.31 -4.77 2.83
N ILE A 55 0.95 -4.38 2.62
CA ILE A 55 1.60 -3.35 3.42
C ILE A 55 0.90 -2.00 3.26
N GLN A 56 0.54 -1.61 2.03
CA GLN A 56 -0.21 -0.39 1.78
C GLN A 56 -1.54 -0.37 2.55
N LYS A 57 -2.26 -1.48 2.54
CA LYS A 57 -3.52 -1.63 3.26
C LYS A 57 -3.30 -1.48 4.76
N LEU A 58 -2.29 -2.16 5.31
CA LEU A 58 -1.98 -2.11 6.75
C LEU A 58 -1.57 -0.70 7.18
N VAL A 59 -0.75 -0.01 6.40
CA VAL A 59 -0.35 1.38 6.66
C VAL A 59 -1.58 2.28 6.73
N LYS A 60 -2.47 2.14 5.75
CA LYS A 60 -3.71 2.92 5.71
C LYS A 60 -4.57 2.68 6.94
N GLN A 61 -4.75 1.41 7.33
CA GLN A 61 -5.53 1.05 8.51
C GLN A 61 -4.93 1.64 9.78
N ARG A 62 -3.60 1.62 9.92
CA ARG A 62 -2.91 2.21 11.07
C ARG A 62 -3.12 3.72 11.13
N LYS A 63 -3.03 4.41 9.99
CA LYS A 63 -3.23 5.85 9.94
C LYS A 63 -4.67 6.25 10.26
N GLU A 64 -5.64 5.49 9.76
CA GLU A 64 -7.07 5.70 10.07
C GLU A 64 -7.34 5.49 11.56
N ALA A 65 -6.76 4.43 12.15
CA ALA A 65 -6.88 4.18 13.58
C ALA A 65 -6.27 5.33 14.40
N ALA A 66 -5.12 5.85 13.96
CA ALA A 66 -4.48 7.00 14.63
C ALA A 66 -5.37 8.24 14.62
N GLU A 67 -6.03 8.52 13.50
CA GLU A 67 -6.96 9.64 13.40
C GLU A 67 -8.12 9.49 14.40
N GLN A 68 -8.67 8.28 14.51
CA GLN A 68 -9.75 7.99 15.44
C GLN A 68 -9.30 8.14 16.88
N TYR A 69 -8.10 7.68 17.24
CA TYR A 69 -7.55 7.85 18.57
C TYR A 69 -7.31 9.32 18.90
N THR A 70 -6.78 10.08 17.97
CA THR A 70 -6.56 11.53 18.16
C THR A 70 -7.91 12.24 18.41
N ALA A 71 -8.92 11.91 17.62
CA ALA A 71 -10.27 12.48 17.80
C ALA A 71 -10.89 12.11 19.14
N ALA A 72 -10.55 10.94 19.68
CA ALA A 72 -11.02 10.48 20.99
C ALA A 72 -10.17 10.98 22.16
N GLY A 73 -9.18 11.82 21.90
CA GLY A 73 -8.28 12.35 22.93
C GLY A 73 -7.24 11.37 23.44
N ARG A 74 -6.96 10.33 22.66
CA ARG A 74 -6.01 9.27 23.04
C ARG A 74 -4.73 9.35 22.20
N GLN A 75 -3.98 10.42 22.41
CA GLN A 75 -2.81 10.71 21.58
C GLN A 75 -1.72 9.64 21.68
N GLU A 76 -1.50 9.05 22.86
CA GLU A 76 -0.48 8.00 23.01
C GLU A 76 -0.80 6.76 22.14
N LEU A 77 -2.07 6.41 22.01
CA LEU A 77 -2.48 5.29 21.17
C LEU A 77 -2.33 5.64 19.68
N ALA A 78 -2.65 6.89 19.31
CA ALA A 78 -2.45 7.39 17.97
C ALA A 78 -0.96 7.35 17.59
N ASP A 79 -0.10 7.81 18.46
CA ASP A 79 1.35 7.84 18.23
C ASP A 79 1.91 6.43 18.04
N ASN A 80 1.41 5.46 18.77
CA ASN A 80 1.82 4.06 18.61
C ASN A 80 1.41 3.51 17.24
N GLU A 81 0.18 3.80 16.80
CA GLU A 81 -0.29 3.40 15.47
C GLU A 81 0.58 4.00 14.37
N LEU A 82 0.92 5.28 14.50
CA LEU A 82 1.77 5.97 13.52
C LEU A 82 3.19 5.42 13.53
N ALA A 83 3.72 5.05 14.69
CA ALA A 83 5.04 4.45 14.79
C ALA A 83 5.10 3.09 14.10
N GLU A 84 4.06 2.27 14.25
CA GLU A 84 3.97 0.98 13.55
C GLU A 84 3.82 1.19 12.04
N ALA A 85 3.02 2.17 11.61
CA ALA A 85 2.87 2.52 10.20
C ALA A 85 4.22 2.93 9.58
N ALA A 86 5.01 3.71 10.32
CA ALA A 86 6.34 4.15 9.86
C ALA A 86 7.29 2.96 9.62
N VAL A 87 7.24 1.94 10.47
CA VAL A 87 8.03 0.71 10.27
C VAL A 87 7.57 0.00 9.00
N MET A 88 6.27 -0.14 8.79
CA MET A 88 5.70 -0.78 7.61
C MET A 88 6.08 -0.05 6.33
N GLU A 89 6.04 1.28 6.34
CA GLU A 89 6.38 2.11 5.17
C GLU A 89 7.81 1.92 4.69
N LYS A 90 8.73 1.50 5.56
CA LYS A 90 10.13 1.25 5.17
C LYS A 90 10.25 0.14 4.13
N PHE A 91 9.28 -0.76 4.04
CA PHE A 91 9.26 -1.84 3.06
C PHE A 91 8.66 -1.41 1.73
N LEU A 92 8.02 -0.25 1.68
CA LEU A 92 7.41 0.26 0.44
C LEU A 92 8.42 1.10 -0.35
N PRO A 93 8.33 1.10 -1.70
CA PRO A 93 9.06 2.09 -2.48
C PRO A 93 8.52 3.48 -2.15
N ARG A 94 9.25 4.52 -2.58
CA ARG A 94 8.78 5.90 -2.36
C ARG A 94 7.37 6.04 -2.95
N GLN A 95 6.44 6.47 -2.13
CA GLN A 95 5.07 6.66 -2.58
C GLN A 95 4.95 7.95 -3.39
N LEU A 96 4.15 7.90 -4.43
CA LEU A 96 3.92 9.06 -5.29
C LEU A 96 2.88 9.99 -4.65
N SER A 97 3.10 11.29 -4.81
CA SER A 97 2.10 12.29 -4.42
C SER A 97 0.92 12.25 -5.41
N PRO A 98 -0.26 12.79 -5.04
CA PRO A 98 -1.38 12.86 -5.97
C PRO A 98 -1.03 13.54 -7.30
N GLU A 99 -0.18 14.57 -7.28
CA GLU A 99 0.28 15.27 -8.48
C GLU A 99 1.14 14.36 -9.35
N GLU A 100 2.05 13.62 -8.74
CA GLU A 100 2.89 12.64 -9.46
C GLU A 100 2.04 11.53 -10.08
N VAL A 101 1.01 11.07 -9.38
CA VAL A 101 0.07 10.07 -9.90
C VAL A 101 -0.64 10.63 -11.12
N LYS A 102 -1.13 11.88 -11.07
CA LYS A 102 -1.78 12.52 -12.22
C LYS A 102 -0.86 12.59 -13.43
N GLU A 103 0.41 12.95 -13.24
CA GLU A 103 1.39 13.00 -14.32
C GLU A 103 1.58 11.62 -14.97
N LYS A 104 1.71 10.58 -14.16
CA LYS A 104 1.85 9.22 -14.66
C LYS A 104 0.60 8.76 -15.41
N VAL A 105 -0.58 9.05 -14.89
CA VAL A 105 -1.84 8.71 -15.53
C VAL A 105 -2.01 9.49 -16.84
N ARG A 106 -1.60 10.76 -16.87
CA ARG A 106 -1.63 11.58 -18.08
C ARG A 106 -0.79 10.95 -19.20
N GLU A 107 0.41 10.47 -18.88
CA GLU A 107 1.26 9.75 -19.82
C GLU A 107 0.56 8.48 -20.36
N ILE A 108 -0.09 7.73 -19.46
CA ILE A 108 -0.81 6.51 -19.83
C ILE A 108 -1.98 6.82 -20.76
N VAL A 109 -2.77 7.84 -20.43
CA VAL A 109 -3.88 8.30 -21.24
C VAL A 109 -3.41 8.66 -22.67
N ALA A 110 -2.30 9.39 -22.75
CA ALA A 110 -1.71 9.77 -24.04
C ALA A 110 -1.25 8.55 -24.83
N GLN A 111 -0.57 7.60 -24.18
CA GLN A 111 -0.09 6.37 -24.85
C GLN A 111 -1.22 5.49 -25.36
N LEU A 112 -2.32 5.44 -24.64
CA LEU A 112 -3.48 4.62 -25.01
C LEU A 112 -4.41 5.34 -25.99
N GLY A 113 -4.22 6.64 -26.21
CA GLY A 113 -5.12 7.44 -27.04
C GLY A 113 -6.51 7.56 -26.45
N ALA A 114 -6.64 7.48 -25.13
CA ALA A 114 -7.93 7.58 -24.45
C ALA A 114 -8.45 9.00 -24.50
N THR A 115 -9.74 9.18 -24.82
CA THR A 115 -10.34 10.49 -25.05
C THR A 115 -11.56 10.78 -24.18
N SER A 116 -12.11 9.77 -23.51
CA SER A 116 -13.34 9.96 -22.74
C SER A 116 -13.44 8.97 -21.58
N ILE A 117 -14.42 9.19 -20.72
CA ILE A 117 -14.70 8.34 -19.56
C ILE A 117 -15.05 6.89 -19.98
N LYS A 118 -15.43 6.66 -21.21
CA LYS A 118 -15.67 5.31 -21.74
C LYS A 118 -14.40 4.46 -21.74
N ASP A 119 -13.24 5.09 -21.80
CA ASP A 119 -11.95 4.42 -21.77
C ASP A 119 -11.43 4.13 -20.36
N MET A 120 -12.22 4.48 -19.33
CA MET A 120 -11.79 4.39 -17.94
C MET A 120 -11.29 2.99 -17.54
N GLY A 121 -12.01 1.93 -17.92
CA GLY A 121 -11.61 0.56 -17.59
C GLY A 121 -10.25 0.19 -18.16
N LYS A 122 -10.00 0.58 -19.41
CA LYS A 122 -8.72 0.34 -20.09
C LYS A 122 -7.57 1.09 -19.41
N VAL A 123 -7.78 2.38 -19.13
CA VAL A 123 -6.79 3.22 -18.47
C VAL A 123 -6.52 2.72 -17.05
N MET A 124 -7.58 2.35 -16.31
CA MET A 124 -7.44 1.81 -14.96
C MET A 124 -6.62 0.53 -14.94
N GLY A 125 -6.84 -0.37 -15.89
CA GLY A 125 -6.08 -1.63 -15.97
C GLY A 125 -4.58 -1.39 -16.11
N VAL A 126 -4.20 -0.49 -17.01
CA VAL A 126 -2.79 -0.13 -17.23
C VAL A 126 -2.22 0.65 -16.05
N ALA A 127 -2.96 1.62 -15.54
CA ALA A 127 -2.51 2.45 -14.42
C ALA A 127 -2.30 1.65 -13.14
N ASN A 128 -3.21 0.73 -12.82
CA ASN A 128 -3.08 -0.11 -11.63
C ASN A 128 -1.84 -1.00 -11.69
N LYS A 129 -1.48 -1.50 -12.87
CA LYS A 129 -0.25 -2.28 -13.04
C LYS A 129 0.99 -1.40 -12.92
N ALA A 130 0.99 -0.26 -13.58
CA ALA A 130 2.15 0.64 -13.61
C ALA A 130 2.45 1.25 -12.24
N LEU A 131 1.42 1.52 -11.46
CA LEU A 131 1.53 2.22 -10.18
C LEU A 131 1.36 1.31 -8.96
N ALA A 132 1.36 0.00 -9.18
CA ALA A 132 1.24 -0.99 -8.10
C ALA A 132 2.37 -0.79 -7.07
N GLY A 133 2.01 -0.68 -5.80
CA GLY A 133 2.97 -0.44 -4.72
C GLY A 133 3.46 1.00 -4.60
N LEU A 134 3.19 1.87 -5.58
CA LEU A 134 3.61 3.28 -5.58
C LEU A 134 2.51 4.24 -5.14
N SER A 135 1.25 3.83 -5.32
CA SER A 135 0.09 4.62 -4.91
C SER A 135 -1.07 3.66 -4.61
N ASP A 136 -2.03 4.12 -3.83
CA ASP A 136 -3.22 3.31 -3.56
C ASP A 136 -4.22 3.39 -4.73
N GLY A 137 -5.11 2.40 -4.79
CA GLY A 137 -6.09 2.30 -5.88
C GLY A 137 -7.06 3.48 -5.93
N ARG A 138 -7.37 4.07 -4.79
CA ARG A 138 -8.29 5.21 -4.70
C ARG A 138 -7.69 6.46 -5.34
N THR A 139 -6.42 6.75 -5.05
CA THR A 139 -5.71 7.89 -5.63
C THR A 139 -5.58 7.73 -7.14
N VAL A 140 -5.24 6.53 -7.62
CA VAL A 140 -5.14 6.23 -9.05
C VAL A 140 -6.51 6.40 -9.72
N SER A 141 -7.57 5.85 -9.14
CA SER A 141 -8.92 5.94 -9.68
C SER A 141 -9.39 7.39 -9.79
N ALA A 142 -9.14 8.19 -8.75
CA ALA A 142 -9.50 9.61 -8.76
C ALA A 142 -8.77 10.37 -9.86
N ALA A 143 -7.49 10.08 -10.08
CA ALA A 143 -6.69 10.72 -11.13
C ALA A 143 -7.21 10.36 -12.53
N VAL A 144 -7.50 9.08 -12.75
CA VAL A 144 -8.03 8.61 -14.04
C VAL A 144 -9.36 9.28 -14.34
N LYS A 145 -10.26 9.29 -13.37
CA LYS A 145 -11.59 9.89 -13.51
C LYS A 145 -11.50 11.38 -13.83
N GLU A 146 -10.65 12.11 -13.10
CA GLU A 146 -10.45 13.54 -13.31
C GLU A 146 -9.93 13.83 -14.71
N LEU A 147 -8.89 13.13 -15.15
CA LEU A 147 -8.26 13.37 -16.44
C LEU A 147 -9.19 13.02 -17.61
N LEU A 148 -9.95 11.94 -17.51
CA LEU A 148 -10.88 11.54 -18.56
C LEU A 148 -12.14 12.40 -18.60
N SER A 149 -12.53 12.97 -17.46
CA SER A 149 -13.69 13.88 -17.40
C SER A 149 -13.40 15.24 -18.01
N GLN A 150 -12.12 15.64 -18.07
CA GLN A 150 -11.70 16.92 -18.64
C GLN A 150 -11.48 16.86 -20.16
N ALA A 151 -11.48 15.65 -20.68
CA ALA A 151 -11.24 15.42 -22.11
C ALA A 151 -12.48 15.73 -22.97
#